data_a25fb1477662ede897849b5391f975e6
#
_entry.id   a25fb1477662ede897849b5391f975e6
#
_cell.length_a   1.000
_cell.length_b   1.000
_cell.length_c   1.000
_cell.angle_alpha   90.00
_cell.angle_beta   90.00
_cell.angle_gamma   90.00
#
_symmetry.space_group_name_H-M   'P 1'
#
loop_
_entity.id
_entity.type
_entity.pdbx_description
1 polymer ?
#
loop_
_entity_poly.entity_id
_entity_poly.type
_entity_poly.pdbx_seq_one_letter_code
_entity_poly.pdbx_strand_id
1 'polypeptide(L)'
;MLYPFFRPLLFKFDPETAHELAFAGLDIATALGIAQRAALYVAPSPVEAMGLSFPNRIGLAAGLDKNAIHIDGLATFGFGFIECGTVTPRPQPGNPKPRIFRLPEAEAMINRLGFNNHGVDQFIVNVMRSRFAKPGPNAGILGLNIGRNFDTPNNLAANDYLTCLRAVYPYASYVTVNISSPNTKGLRELQDGAALERLLGALKTEQAKLTQRHRKYVPLVVKIAPDLSRTEIQLIAATLIQYKVDGVIATNTTVDRGAVAGHAHAEEVGGLSGRPLKEKATAVIRILAKALDGSMPIIGVGGIMSGPDAAEKIAAGATLVQIYTGLIYKGPELVAEIAEALAPAQQPPPATSNIPS
;
A
#
# COMPACT_ATOMS: atom_id res chain seq x y z
N MET A 1 -21.96 -11.92 3.26
CA MET A 1 -21.62 -10.47 3.12
C MET A 1 -22.26 -9.69 4.27
N LEU A 2 -21.49 -9.43 5.33
CA LEU A 2 -22.01 -8.78 6.55
C LEU A 2 -21.54 -7.32 6.70
N TYR A 3 -20.45 -6.93 6.01
CA TYR A 3 -19.87 -5.60 6.17
C TYR A 3 -20.83 -4.44 5.88
N PRO A 4 -21.66 -4.44 4.83
CA PRO A 4 -22.62 -3.37 4.58
C PRO A 4 -23.58 -3.11 5.74
N PHE A 5 -23.91 -4.15 6.54
CA PHE A 5 -24.77 -4.03 7.71
C PHE A 5 -24.04 -3.47 8.93
N PHE A 6 -22.75 -3.78 9.10
CA PHE A 6 -21.94 -3.29 10.22
C PHE A 6 -21.35 -1.90 9.98
N ARG A 7 -21.06 -1.54 8.73
CA ARG A 7 -20.48 -0.23 8.38
C ARG A 7 -21.24 0.97 8.95
N PRO A 8 -22.60 1.08 8.84
CA PRO A 8 -23.33 2.22 9.38
C PRO A 8 -23.16 2.37 10.90
N LEU A 9 -23.01 1.27 11.63
CA LEU A 9 -22.76 1.28 13.07
C LEU A 9 -21.32 1.76 13.35
N LEU A 10 -20.31 1.21 12.66
CA LEU A 10 -18.92 1.64 12.81
C LEU A 10 -18.73 3.12 12.46
N PHE A 11 -19.51 3.64 11.52
CA PHE A 11 -19.40 5.03 11.10
C PHE A 11 -20.00 6.03 12.10
N LYS A 12 -20.73 5.57 13.12
CA LYS A 12 -21.17 6.42 14.25
C LYS A 12 -20.06 6.72 15.26
N PHE A 13 -19.03 5.89 15.31
CA PHE A 13 -17.87 6.10 16.18
C PHE A 13 -16.85 7.03 15.53
N ASP A 14 -15.99 7.64 16.35
CA ASP A 14 -14.78 8.29 15.88
C ASP A 14 -13.99 7.34 14.95
N PRO A 15 -13.40 7.84 13.85
CA PRO A 15 -12.74 6.98 12.87
C PRO A 15 -11.61 6.10 13.42
N GLU A 16 -10.85 6.59 14.38
CA GLU A 16 -9.75 5.82 14.97
C GLU A 16 -10.28 4.77 15.95
N THR A 17 -11.31 5.11 16.73
CA THR A 17 -12.04 4.16 17.58
C THR A 17 -12.70 3.05 16.75
N ALA A 18 -13.34 3.41 15.64
CA ALA A 18 -13.94 2.43 14.74
C ALA A 18 -12.90 1.47 14.14
N HIS A 19 -11.71 1.97 13.83
CA HIS A 19 -10.58 1.17 13.37
C HIS A 19 -10.15 0.17 14.45
N GLU A 20 -9.94 0.63 15.69
CA GLU A 20 -9.55 -0.22 16.83
C GLU A 20 -10.59 -1.31 17.10
N LEU A 21 -11.90 -0.98 17.08
CA LEU A 21 -12.98 -1.94 17.28
C LEU A 21 -13.05 -2.98 16.16
N ALA A 22 -12.90 -2.56 14.89
CA ALA A 22 -12.93 -3.46 13.75
C ALA A 22 -11.76 -4.47 13.81
N PHE A 23 -10.56 -4.02 14.17
CA PHE A 23 -9.41 -4.89 14.31
C PHE A 23 -9.48 -5.81 15.53
N ALA A 24 -9.98 -5.31 16.68
CA ALA A 24 -10.22 -6.16 17.83
C ALA A 24 -11.20 -7.32 17.49
N GLY A 25 -12.27 -7.01 16.75
CA GLY A 25 -13.20 -8.02 16.24
C GLY A 25 -12.54 -9.03 15.28
N LEU A 26 -11.70 -8.53 14.36
CA LEU A 26 -10.96 -9.38 13.42
C LEU A 26 -9.95 -10.28 14.14
N ASP A 27 -9.25 -9.78 15.14
CA ASP A 27 -8.29 -10.56 15.93
C ASP A 27 -8.97 -11.67 16.72
N ILE A 28 -10.12 -11.38 17.36
CA ILE A 28 -10.93 -12.39 18.06
C ILE A 28 -11.41 -13.46 17.06
N ALA A 29 -11.96 -13.06 15.92
CA ALA A 29 -12.41 -13.99 14.89
C ALA A 29 -11.26 -14.86 14.36
N THR A 30 -10.07 -14.28 14.21
CA THR A 30 -8.85 -14.98 13.77
C THR A 30 -8.37 -15.97 14.83
N ALA A 31 -8.33 -15.56 16.09
CA ALA A 31 -7.93 -16.43 17.20
C ALA A 31 -8.86 -17.63 17.39
N LEU A 32 -10.16 -17.46 17.14
CA LEU A 32 -11.17 -18.52 17.19
C LEU A 32 -11.24 -19.37 15.91
N GLY A 33 -10.44 -19.07 14.88
CA GLY A 33 -10.47 -19.75 13.58
C GLY A 33 -11.72 -19.44 12.73
N ILE A 34 -12.54 -18.46 13.14
CA ILE A 34 -13.75 -18.06 12.42
C ILE A 34 -13.36 -17.31 11.14
N ALA A 35 -12.38 -16.41 11.22
CA ALA A 35 -11.93 -15.64 10.07
C ALA A 35 -11.41 -16.55 8.94
N GLN A 36 -10.67 -17.61 9.27
CA GLN A 36 -10.16 -18.58 8.30
C GLN A 36 -11.27 -19.40 7.62
N ARG A 37 -12.34 -19.72 8.36
CA ARG A 37 -13.51 -20.43 7.80
C ARG A 37 -14.37 -19.53 6.90
N ALA A 38 -14.37 -18.24 7.20
CA ALA A 38 -15.08 -17.21 6.42
C ALA A 38 -14.18 -16.53 5.38
N ALA A 39 -12.96 -17.04 5.16
CA ALA A 39 -11.99 -16.44 4.25
C ALA A 39 -12.59 -16.31 2.84
N LEU A 40 -12.38 -15.15 2.23
CA LEU A 40 -12.82 -14.91 0.88
C LEU A 40 -11.94 -15.70 -0.09
N TYR A 41 -12.59 -16.52 -0.90
CA TYR A 41 -11.91 -17.17 -2.00
C TYR A 41 -11.77 -16.19 -3.16
N VAL A 42 -10.52 -15.95 -3.55
CA VAL A 42 -10.16 -15.21 -4.77
C VAL A 42 -9.46 -16.20 -5.69
N ALA A 43 -9.99 -16.37 -6.88
CA ALA A 43 -9.38 -17.26 -7.86
C ALA A 43 -7.95 -16.81 -8.17
N PRO A 44 -6.95 -17.72 -8.14
CA PRO A 44 -5.58 -17.37 -8.46
C PRO A 44 -5.48 -16.81 -9.89
N SER A 45 -4.83 -15.64 -10.00
CA SER A 45 -4.45 -15.03 -11.28
C SER A 45 -3.01 -14.53 -11.11
N PRO A 46 -2.03 -15.47 -11.11
CA PRO A 46 -0.66 -15.13 -10.72
C PRO A 46 -0.03 -14.13 -11.68
N VAL A 47 0.80 -13.26 -11.12
CA VAL A 47 1.57 -12.28 -11.87
C VAL A 47 2.97 -12.16 -11.30
N GLU A 48 3.96 -12.15 -12.19
CA GLU A 48 5.36 -11.94 -11.84
C GLU A 48 5.67 -10.44 -11.82
N ALA A 49 6.23 -9.97 -10.71
CA ALA A 49 6.74 -8.61 -10.56
C ALA A 49 7.89 -8.58 -9.54
N MET A 50 8.91 -7.77 -9.79
CA MET A 50 10.06 -7.61 -8.89
C MET A 50 10.77 -8.93 -8.51
N GLY A 51 10.68 -9.96 -9.36
CA GLY A 51 11.19 -11.31 -9.06
C GLY A 51 10.36 -12.09 -8.04
N LEU A 52 9.13 -11.67 -7.78
CA LEU A 52 8.17 -12.31 -6.88
C LEU A 52 6.93 -12.77 -7.67
N SER A 53 6.39 -13.94 -7.30
CA SER A 53 5.14 -14.46 -7.86
C SER A 53 3.97 -14.09 -6.96
N PHE A 54 3.15 -13.14 -7.39
CA PHE A 54 1.96 -12.70 -6.68
C PHE A 54 0.77 -13.58 -7.05
N PRO A 55 0.03 -14.16 -6.10
CA PRO A 55 -1.10 -15.04 -6.41
C PRO A 55 -2.27 -14.31 -7.08
N ASN A 56 -2.38 -13.01 -6.90
CA ASN A 56 -3.25 -12.10 -7.63
C ASN A 56 -2.69 -10.67 -7.56
N ARG A 57 -3.27 -9.74 -8.36
CA ARG A 57 -2.78 -8.36 -8.50
C ARG A 57 -3.17 -7.42 -7.36
N ILE A 58 -3.92 -7.87 -6.34
CA ILE A 58 -4.60 -7.00 -5.38
C ILE A 58 -3.87 -7.03 -4.05
N GLY A 59 -3.43 -5.87 -3.59
CA GLY A 59 -2.77 -5.71 -2.30
C GLY A 59 -3.51 -4.79 -1.34
N LEU A 60 -3.17 -4.94 -0.07
CA LEU A 60 -3.51 -3.98 0.96
C LEU A 60 -2.42 -2.91 1.04
N ALA A 61 -2.80 -1.63 0.98
CA ALA A 61 -1.85 -0.52 1.11
C ALA A 61 -1.40 -0.32 2.56
N ALA A 62 -0.15 0.08 2.75
CA ALA A 62 0.39 0.49 4.05
C ALA A 62 -0.44 1.59 4.71
N GLY A 63 -0.44 1.60 6.03
CA GLY A 63 -1.13 2.57 6.88
C GLY A 63 -2.36 2.00 7.59
N LEU A 64 -2.93 0.90 7.13
CA LEU A 64 -4.05 0.24 7.80
C LEU A 64 -3.55 -0.56 9.01
N ASP A 65 -2.57 -1.42 8.82
CA ASP A 65 -1.84 -2.11 9.90
C ASP A 65 -0.41 -1.54 10.02
N LYS A 66 -0.26 -0.50 10.82
CA LYS A 66 1.03 0.20 10.97
C LYS A 66 2.04 -0.56 11.81
N ASN A 67 1.56 -1.44 12.67
CA ASN A 67 2.39 -2.17 13.62
C ASN A 67 2.52 -3.66 13.29
N ALA A 68 1.96 -4.10 12.16
CA ALA A 68 1.98 -5.50 11.73
C ALA A 68 1.37 -6.47 12.75
N ILE A 69 0.27 -6.05 13.39
CA ILE A 69 -0.42 -6.85 14.43
C ILE A 69 -1.49 -7.76 13.80
N HIS A 70 -2.13 -7.29 12.72
CA HIS A 70 -3.37 -7.86 12.18
C HIS A 70 -3.18 -8.64 10.87
N ILE A 71 -1.93 -8.98 10.50
CA ILE A 71 -1.58 -9.57 9.20
C ILE A 71 -2.40 -10.83 8.91
N ASP A 72 -2.48 -11.78 9.86
CA ASP A 72 -3.15 -13.07 9.65
C ASP A 72 -4.67 -12.90 9.45
N GLY A 73 -5.29 -11.95 10.12
CA GLY A 73 -6.69 -11.60 9.93
C GLY A 73 -6.94 -10.95 8.57
N LEU A 74 -6.11 -9.99 8.19
CA LEU A 74 -6.19 -9.30 6.90
C LEU A 74 -5.94 -10.25 5.72
N ALA A 75 -5.09 -11.27 5.90
CA ALA A 75 -4.84 -12.29 4.89
C ALA A 75 -6.11 -13.08 4.50
N THR A 76 -7.09 -13.19 5.41
CA THR A 76 -8.36 -13.88 5.12
C THR A 76 -9.27 -13.12 4.13
N PHE A 77 -8.93 -11.88 3.79
CA PHE A 77 -9.70 -11.08 2.82
C PHE A 77 -9.33 -11.37 1.35
N GLY A 78 -8.42 -12.31 1.10
CA GLY A 78 -8.07 -12.73 -0.25
C GLY A 78 -7.06 -11.86 -0.98
N PHE A 79 -6.37 -10.97 -0.28
CA PHE A 79 -5.27 -10.19 -0.85
C PHE A 79 -4.15 -11.08 -1.38
N GLY A 80 -3.62 -10.76 -2.56
CA GLY A 80 -2.41 -11.36 -3.11
C GLY A 80 -1.15 -10.92 -2.39
N PHE A 81 -1.18 -9.75 -1.74
CA PHE A 81 -0.09 -9.23 -0.92
C PHE A 81 -0.59 -8.22 0.10
N ILE A 82 0.14 -8.09 1.20
CA ILE A 82 -0.17 -7.15 2.28
C ILE A 82 1.02 -6.25 2.51
N GLU A 83 0.80 -4.94 2.64
CA GLU A 83 1.82 -3.99 3.02
C GLU A 83 1.52 -3.40 4.39
N CYS A 84 2.42 -3.65 5.37
CA CYS A 84 2.36 -3.14 6.74
C CYS A 84 3.30 -1.95 6.95
N GLY A 85 2.99 -1.10 7.91
CA GLY A 85 3.74 0.14 8.20
C GLY A 85 2.92 1.37 7.86
N THR A 86 3.49 2.57 7.80
CA THR A 86 4.92 2.90 7.83
C THR A 86 5.47 2.79 9.24
N VAL A 87 6.55 2.07 9.39
CA VAL A 87 7.31 1.97 10.62
C VAL A 87 8.53 2.91 10.59
N THR A 88 8.91 3.44 11.76
CA THR A 88 10.08 4.29 11.96
C THR A 88 11.05 3.63 12.95
N PRO A 89 12.34 4.01 12.99
CA PRO A 89 13.30 3.41 13.92
C PRO A 89 12.82 3.43 15.37
N ARG A 90 12.41 4.60 15.84
CA ARG A 90 11.89 4.80 17.19
C ARG A 90 10.35 4.85 17.19
N PRO A 91 9.68 4.42 18.25
CA PRO A 91 8.24 4.63 18.40
C PRO A 91 7.90 6.13 18.36
N GLN A 92 6.74 6.46 17.82
CA GLN A 92 6.23 7.82 17.85
C GLN A 92 4.70 7.85 17.90
N PRO A 93 4.10 8.81 18.63
CA PRO A 93 2.65 8.86 18.80
C PRO A 93 1.91 9.34 17.55
N GLY A 94 2.61 9.96 16.60
CA GLY A 94 2.04 10.70 15.49
C GLY A 94 1.46 12.06 15.91
N ASN A 95 0.64 12.65 15.04
CA ASN A 95 0.02 13.94 15.28
C ASN A 95 -1.11 13.85 16.34
N PRO A 96 -1.47 14.96 17.03
CA PRO A 96 -2.59 14.98 17.97
C PRO A 96 -3.93 14.57 17.36
N LYS A 97 -4.78 13.93 18.17
CA LYS A 97 -6.18 13.62 17.82
C LYS A 97 -7.08 14.87 17.97
N PRO A 98 -8.17 15.01 17.15
CA PRO A 98 -8.59 14.15 16.05
C PRO A 98 -7.68 14.28 14.83
N ARG A 99 -7.42 13.20 14.15
CA ARG A 99 -6.47 13.14 13.04
C ARG A 99 -6.92 12.29 11.85
N ILE A 100 -8.15 11.80 11.90
CA ILE A 100 -8.82 11.12 10.79
C ILE A 100 -10.24 11.71 10.65
N PHE A 101 -10.60 12.10 9.44
CA PHE A 101 -11.90 12.69 9.11
C PHE A 101 -12.51 11.94 7.93
N ARG A 102 -13.72 11.43 8.11
CA ARG A 102 -14.47 10.79 7.04
C ARG A 102 -15.31 11.81 6.31
N LEU A 103 -15.39 11.70 4.99
CA LEU A 103 -16.28 12.45 4.12
C LEU A 103 -17.18 11.43 3.40
N PRO A 104 -18.26 10.94 4.06
CA PRO A 104 -19.03 9.81 3.55
C PRO A 104 -19.67 10.07 2.19
N GLU A 105 -20.16 11.26 1.93
CA GLU A 105 -20.80 11.67 0.69
C GLU A 105 -19.83 11.63 -0.51
N ALA A 106 -18.54 11.90 -0.24
CA ALA A 106 -17.48 11.83 -1.24
C ALA A 106 -16.77 10.46 -1.26
N GLU A 107 -17.18 9.49 -0.42
CA GLU A 107 -16.45 8.23 -0.19
C GLU A 107 -14.94 8.48 0.01
N ALA A 108 -14.61 9.44 0.88
CA ALA A 108 -13.26 9.96 1.08
C ALA A 108 -12.87 10.03 2.55
N MET A 109 -11.58 10.17 2.79
CA MET A 109 -11.01 10.40 4.11
C MET A 109 -9.88 11.41 4.03
N ILE A 110 -9.82 12.31 5.02
CA ILE A 110 -8.64 13.14 5.28
C ILE A 110 -7.96 12.60 6.52
N ASN A 111 -6.64 12.42 6.47
CA ASN A 111 -5.87 11.99 7.62
C ASN A 111 -4.58 12.80 7.78
N ARG A 112 -4.19 13.02 9.04
CA ARG A 112 -2.91 13.60 9.46
C ARG A 112 -2.22 12.72 10.51
N LEU A 113 -2.19 11.41 10.29
CA LEU A 113 -1.71 10.42 11.26
C LEU A 113 -0.27 10.63 11.72
N GLY A 114 0.67 10.98 10.80
CA GLY A 114 2.05 11.32 11.16
C GLY A 114 2.90 10.11 11.54
N PHE A 115 2.68 8.96 10.90
CA PHE A 115 3.42 7.71 11.14
C PHE A 115 3.38 7.24 12.61
N ASN A 116 2.22 7.30 13.27
CA ASN A 116 2.07 6.71 14.59
C ASN A 116 2.38 5.21 14.56
N ASN A 117 3.39 4.78 15.33
CA ASN A 117 3.85 3.39 15.36
C ASN A 117 4.66 3.08 16.63
N HIS A 118 4.88 1.80 16.92
CA HIS A 118 5.58 1.32 18.11
C HIS A 118 7.09 1.12 17.91
N GLY A 119 7.66 1.63 16.81
CA GLY A 119 9.07 1.47 16.47
C GLY A 119 9.37 0.12 15.80
N VAL A 120 10.52 0.07 15.12
CA VAL A 120 10.89 -1.07 14.27
C VAL A 120 11.08 -2.37 15.06
N ASP A 121 11.58 -2.30 16.29
CA ASP A 121 11.82 -3.51 17.09
C ASP A 121 10.51 -4.22 17.44
N GLN A 122 9.50 -3.48 17.93
CA GLN A 122 8.18 -4.06 18.20
C GLN A 122 7.48 -4.51 16.93
N PHE A 123 7.65 -3.78 15.84
CA PHE A 123 7.11 -4.13 14.54
C PHE A 123 7.61 -5.52 14.07
N ILE A 124 8.92 -5.78 14.19
CA ILE A 124 9.52 -7.09 13.84
C ILE A 124 8.99 -8.21 14.73
N VAL A 125 8.84 -7.96 16.03
CA VAL A 125 8.23 -8.95 16.94
C VAL A 125 6.83 -9.36 16.46
N ASN A 126 6.03 -8.39 16.01
CA ASN A 126 4.69 -8.67 15.50
C ASN A 126 4.73 -9.41 14.15
N VAL A 127 5.58 -8.99 13.22
CA VAL A 127 5.81 -9.70 11.93
C VAL A 127 6.17 -11.17 12.19
N MET A 128 7.10 -11.43 13.11
CA MET A 128 7.54 -12.80 13.44
C MET A 128 6.43 -13.68 14.04
N ARG A 129 5.37 -13.11 14.61
CA ARG A 129 4.22 -13.84 15.14
C ARG A 129 3.27 -14.29 14.04
N SER A 130 3.19 -13.57 12.93
CA SER A 130 2.29 -13.88 11.82
C SER A 130 2.66 -15.20 11.13
N ARG A 131 1.64 -15.99 10.81
CA ARG A 131 1.78 -17.21 9.98
C ARG A 131 1.97 -16.86 8.52
N PHE A 132 1.37 -15.77 8.08
CA PHE A 132 1.48 -15.25 6.70
C PHE A 132 2.92 -14.84 6.38
N ALA A 133 3.67 -14.33 7.36
CA ALA A 133 5.07 -13.92 7.21
C ALA A 133 6.07 -15.09 7.26
N LYS A 134 5.64 -16.29 7.65
CA LYS A 134 6.50 -17.48 7.79
C LYS A 134 6.41 -18.37 6.55
N PRO A 135 7.52 -19.04 6.15
CA PRO A 135 7.45 -20.07 5.13
C PRO A 135 6.45 -21.17 5.50
N GLY A 136 5.60 -21.57 4.56
CA GLY A 136 4.59 -22.62 4.79
C GLY A 136 3.35 -22.43 3.92
N PRO A 137 2.32 -23.26 4.10
CA PRO A 137 1.12 -23.25 3.26
C PRO A 137 0.30 -21.96 3.36
N ASN A 138 0.51 -21.17 4.41
CA ASN A 138 -0.13 -19.87 4.61
C ASN A 138 0.80 -18.68 4.32
N ALA A 139 1.98 -18.94 3.75
CA ALA A 139 2.92 -17.89 3.40
C ALA A 139 2.34 -16.99 2.31
N GLY A 140 2.52 -15.68 2.47
CA GLY A 140 2.08 -14.69 1.50
C GLY A 140 3.16 -13.66 1.18
N ILE A 141 2.88 -12.79 0.25
CA ILE A 141 3.77 -11.69 -0.11
C ILE A 141 3.57 -10.55 0.88
N LEU A 142 4.59 -10.27 1.68
CA LEU A 142 4.56 -9.23 2.71
C LEU A 142 5.50 -8.08 2.37
N GLY A 143 4.92 -6.91 2.08
CA GLY A 143 5.61 -5.65 1.97
C GLY A 143 5.79 -4.99 3.35
N LEU A 144 7.00 -4.51 3.64
CA LEU A 144 7.26 -3.77 4.88
C LEU A 144 7.66 -2.33 4.53
N ASN A 145 6.79 -1.40 4.94
CA ASN A 145 6.90 0.02 4.60
C ASN A 145 7.66 0.77 5.68
N ILE A 146 8.74 1.44 5.30
CA ILE A 146 9.65 2.14 6.20
C ILE A 146 9.67 3.64 5.95
N GLY A 147 9.92 4.41 7.00
CA GLY A 147 10.00 5.87 6.96
C GLY A 147 10.93 6.44 8.03
N ARG A 148 11.14 7.76 7.98
CA ARG A 148 11.91 8.45 9.02
C ARG A 148 11.02 8.93 10.17
N ASN A 149 11.60 9.06 11.37
CA ASN A 149 10.97 9.73 12.49
C ASN A 149 10.67 11.20 12.19
N PHE A 150 9.65 11.75 12.84
CA PHE A 150 9.19 13.13 12.60
C PHE A 150 10.24 14.20 12.96
N ASP A 151 11.05 13.91 13.97
CA ASP A 151 12.10 14.79 14.51
C ASP A 151 13.47 14.60 13.85
N THR A 152 13.62 13.61 12.96
CA THR A 152 14.85 13.41 12.19
C THR A 152 14.90 14.42 11.04
N PRO A 153 15.91 15.29 10.94
CA PRO A 153 16.04 16.23 9.84
C PRO A 153 16.38 15.52 8.52
N ASN A 154 15.99 16.12 7.37
CA ASN A 154 16.14 15.48 6.07
C ASN A 154 17.58 15.11 5.68
N ASN A 155 18.57 15.87 6.12
CA ASN A 155 19.99 15.53 5.89
C ASN A 155 20.45 14.25 6.62
N LEU A 156 19.73 13.82 7.64
CA LEU A 156 19.97 12.57 8.38
C LEU A 156 18.93 11.49 8.09
N ALA A 157 17.95 11.76 7.23
CA ALA A 157 16.86 10.84 6.91
C ALA A 157 17.36 9.45 6.49
N ALA A 158 18.43 9.37 5.71
CA ALA A 158 19.01 8.10 5.26
C ALA A 158 19.32 7.15 6.43
N ASN A 159 19.75 7.68 7.59
CA ASN A 159 20.06 6.85 8.76
C ASN A 159 18.82 6.10 9.27
N ASP A 160 17.67 6.77 9.31
CA ASP A 160 16.42 6.15 9.75
C ASP A 160 15.97 5.06 8.78
N TYR A 161 16.01 5.34 7.46
CA TYR A 161 15.67 4.34 6.45
C TYR A 161 16.62 3.14 6.49
N LEU A 162 17.93 3.35 6.66
CA LEU A 162 18.91 2.29 6.79
C LEU A 162 18.70 1.44 8.04
N THR A 163 18.38 2.07 9.17
CA THR A 163 18.04 1.37 10.41
C THR A 163 16.83 0.48 10.23
N CYS A 164 15.76 1.01 9.68
CA CYS A 164 14.57 0.22 9.39
C CYS A 164 14.86 -0.88 8.35
N LEU A 165 15.56 -0.56 7.25
CA LEU A 165 15.88 -1.52 6.20
C LEU A 165 16.62 -2.74 6.75
N ARG A 166 17.65 -2.53 7.58
CA ARG A 166 18.39 -3.62 8.23
C ARG A 166 17.51 -4.52 9.08
N ALA A 167 16.60 -3.92 9.82
CA ALA A 167 15.70 -4.64 10.72
C ALA A 167 14.65 -5.45 9.97
N VAL A 168 14.03 -4.87 8.93
CA VAL A 168 12.92 -5.53 8.21
C VAL A 168 13.39 -6.52 7.14
N TYR A 169 14.60 -6.38 6.63
CA TYR A 169 15.12 -7.12 5.47
C TYR A 169 14.94 -8.65 5.54
N PRO A 170 15.26 -9.32 6.67
CA PRO A 170 15.11 -10.77 6.75
C PRO A 170 13.68 -11.27 6.57
N TYR A 171 12.71 -10.43 6.92
CA TYR A 171 11.29 -10.79 7.04
C TYR A 171 10.44 -10.32 5.86
N ALA A 172 10.92 -9.34 5.10
CA ALA A 172 10.16 -8.75 4.00
C ALA A 172 10.21 -9.62 2.73
N SER A 173 9.10 -9.67 1.99
CA SER A 173 9.11 -10.07 0.59
C SER A 173 9.61 -8.92 -0.29
N TYR A 174 9.22 -7.68 0.01
CA TYR A 174 9.75 -6.43 -0.53
C TYR A 174 9.71 -5.33 0.53
N VAL A 175 10.53 -4.29 0.36
CA VAL A 175 10.54 -3.14 1.27
C VAL A 175 10.12 -1.88 0.53
N THR A 176 9.14 -1.15 1.09
CA THR A 176 8.69 0.15 0.55
C THR A 176 9.35 1.31 1.29
N VAL A 177 10.03 2.15 0.54
CA VAL A 177 10.62 3.41 1.00
C VAL A 177 9.59 4.52 0.85
N ASN A 178 8.99 4.95 1.96
CA ASN A 178 7.92 5.95 1.95
C ASN A 178 8.46 7.36 2.12
N ILE A 179 8.57 8.08 1.00
CA ILE A 179 9.04 9.48 0.94
C ILE A 179 7.91 10.46 0.59
N SER A 180 6.66 10.03 0.68
CA SER A 180 5.52 10.74 0.06
C SER A 180 4.43 11.20 1.02
N SER A 181 4.53 10.91 2.33
CA SER A 181 3.52 11.34 3.30
C SER A 181 3.49 12.88 3.42
N PRO A 182 2.30 13.51 3.32
CA PRO A 182 2.16 14.94 3.58
C PRO A 182 2.17 15.29 5.08
N ASN A 183 2.11 14.27 5.94
CA ASN A 183 1.85 14.41 7.37
C ASN A 183 3.14 14.43 8.21
N THR A 184 4.30 14.37 7.58
CA THR A 184 5.62 14.48 8.18
C THR A 184 6.34 15.65 7.53
N LYS A 185 6.68 16.67 8.33
CA LYS A 185 7.27 17.93 7.85
C LYS A 185 8.51 17.68 6.98
N GLY A 186 8.53 18.25 5.79
CA GLY A 186 9.65 18.18 4.84
C GLY A 186 9.88 16.80 4.20
N LEU A 187 9.09 15.77 4.52
CA LEU A 187 9.33 14.42 4.00
C LEU A 187 9.31 14.36 2.47
N ARG A 188 8.40 15.09 1.84
CA ARG A 188 8.25 15.12 0.38
C ARG A 188 9.45 15.76 -0.34
N GLU A 189 10.26 16.56 0.35
CA GLU A 189 11.52 17.10 -0.18
C GLU A 189 12.54 15.97 -0.49
N LEU A 190 12.36 14.79 0.09
CA LEU A 190 13.18 13.61 -0.27
C LEU A 190 12.87 13.08 -1.70
N GLN A 191 11.84 13.58 -2.35
CA GLN A 191 11.55 13.28 -3.76
C GLN A 191 12.34 14.18 -4.73
N ASP A 192 13.00 15.23 -4.20
CA ASP A 192 13.78 16.17 -5.02
C ASP A 192 15.12 15.54 -5.42
N GLY A 193 15.53 15.72 -6.67
CA GLY A 193 16.68 15.15 -7.34
C GLY A 193 17.85 14.72 -6.43
N ALA A 194 18.68 15.65 -5.97
CA ALA A 194 19.87 15.32 -5.16
C ALA A 194 19.56 14.66 -3.80
N ALA A 195 18.37 14.92 -3.20
CA ALA A 195 17.97 14.27 -1.98
C ALA A 195 17.57 12.81 -2.23
N LEU A 196 16.82 12.57 -3.30
CA LEU A 196 16.43 11.24 -3.74
C LEU A 196 17.65 10.40 -4.11
N GLU A 197 18.57 10.94 -4.90
CA GLU A 197 19.81 10.27 -5.30
C GLU A 197 20.66 9.83 -4.10
N ARG A 198 20.87 10.71 -3.11
CA ARG A 198 21.61 10.38 -1.88
C ARG A 198 20.93 9.25 -1.10
N LEU A 199 19.62 9.33 -0.96
CA LEU A 199 18.85 8.31 -0.23
C LEU A 199 18.93 6.97 -0.95
N LEU A 200 18.66 6.93 -2.26
CA LEU A 200 18.69 5.70 -3.04
C LEU A 200 20.09 5.10 -3.11
N GLY A 201 21.13 5.92 -3.29
CA GLY A 201 22.52 5.45 -3.26
C GLY A 201 22.88 4.74 -1.97
N ALA A 202 22.49 5.33 -0.82
CA ALA A 202 22.70 4.71 0.49
C ALA A 202 21.91 3.39 0.64
N LEU A 203 20.63 3.38 0.24
CA LEU A 203 19.78 2.20 0.35
C LEU A 203 20.22 1.06 -0.58
N LYS A 204 20.59 1.34 -1.82
CA LYS A 204 21.06 0.31 -2.77
C LYS A 204 22.40 -0.28 -2.34
N THR A 205 23.31 0.55 -1.79
CA THR A 205 24.57 0.06 -1.19
C THR A 205 24.29 -0.89 -0.02
N GLU A 206 23.36 -0.54 0.84
CA GLU A 206 23.00 -1.38 1.98
C GLU A 206 22.26 -2.65 1.55
N GLN A 207 21.32 -2.53 0.57
CA GLN A 207 20.63 -3.69 -0.01
C GLN A 207 21.62 -4.74 -0.51
N ALA A 208 22.69 -4.33 -1.20
CA ALA A 208 23.70 -5.26 -1.70
C ALA A 208 24.41 -6.02 -0.55
N LYS A 209 24.76 -5.33 0.54
CA LYS A 209 25.36 -5.96 1.74
C LYS A 209 24.40 -6.94 2.40
N LEU A 210 23.13 -6.54 2.54
CA LEU A 210 22.09 -7.37 3.15
C LEU A 210 21.77 -8.60 2.29
N THR A 211 21.77 -8.46 0.96
CA THR A 211 21.61 -9.56 0.01
C THR A 211 22.70 -10.63 0.23
N GLN A 212 23.94 -10.22 0.34
CA GLN A 212 25.06 -11.14 0.61
C GLN A 212 24.94 -11.79 1.99
N ARG A 213 24.64 -10.99 3.02
CA ARG A 213 24.51 -11.45 4.41
C ARG A 213 23.39 -12.48 4.59
N HIS A 214 22.23 -12.22 4.00
CA HIS A 214 21.03 -13.05 4.17
C HIS A 214 20.84 -14.07 3.05
N ARG A 215 21.69 -14.06 2.01
CA ARG A 215 21.56 -14.89 0.80
C ARG A 215 20.16 -14.81 0.18
N LYS A 216 19.56 -13.63 0.25
CA LYS A 216 18.20 -13.36 -0.19
C LYS A 216 18.15 -11.95 -0.77
N TYR A 217 17.71 -11.83 -2.01
CA TYR A 217 17.40 -10.51 -2.58
C TYR A 217 16.01 -10.08 -2.14
N VAL A 218 15.88 -8.87 -1.58
CA VAL A 218 14.60 -8.25 -1.20
C VAL A 218 14.44 -6.98 -2.02
N PRO A 219 13.44 -6.91 -2.91
CA PRO A 219 13.19 -5.75 -3.74
C PRO A 219 12.94 -4.47 -2.93
N LEU A 220 13.44 -3.34 -3.41
CA LEU A 220 13.16 -2.00 -2.88
C LEU A 220 12.17 -1.28 -3.80
N VAL A 221 11.09 -0.79 -3.20
CA VAL A 221 10.01 -0.07 -3.89
C VAL A 221 9.91 1.35 -3.32
N VAL A 222 9.76 2.36 -4.16
CA VAL A 222 9.63 3.75 -3.73
C VAL A 222 8.17 4.21 -3.85
N LYS A 223 7.60 4.77 -2.77
CA LYS A 223 6.24 5.31 -2.78
C LYS A 223 6.24 6.81 -2.93
N ILE A 224 5.62 7.32 -4.01
CA ILE A 224 5.61 8.74 -4.40
C ILE A 224 4.28 9.44 -4.11
N ALA A 225 4.32 10.78 -4.08
CA ALA A 225 3.16 11.63 -3.89
C ALA A 225 2.37 11.81 -5.21
N PRO A 226 1.06 12.15 -5.13
CA PRO A 226 0.25 12.46 -6.31
C PRO A 226 0.37 13.92 -6.76
N ASP A 227 0.90 14.80 -5.90
CA ASP A 227 0.91 16.25 -6.09
C ASP A 227 2.21 16.71 -6.77
N LEU A 228 2.73 15.92 -7.71
CA LEU A 228 3.93 16.17 -8.48
C LEU A 228 3.57 16.66 -9.89
N SER A 229 4.34 17.58 -10.42
CA SER A 229 4.27 17.99 -11.83
C SER A 229 4.76 16.86 -12.75
N ARG A 230 4.38 16.92 -14.01
CA ARG A 230 4.86 15.97 -15.03
C ARG A 230 6.39 15.88 -15.06
N THR A 231 7.08 17.01 -14.98
CA THR A 231 8.55 17.07 -15.02
C THR A 231 9.16 16.38 -13.80
N GLU A 232 8.63 16.64 -12.60
CA GLU A 232 9.09 15.97 -11.37
C GLU A 232 8.89 14.45 -11.44
N ILE A 233 7.74 13.97 -11.95
CA ILE A 233 7.49 12.53 -12.13
C ILE A 233 8.52 11.93 -13.10
N GLN A 234 8.84 12.62 -14.20
CA GLN A 234 9.83 12.14 -15.18
C GLN A 234 11.24 12.10 -14.59
N LEU A 235 11.63 13.11 -13.80
CA LEU A 235 12.92 13.14 -13.10
C LEU A 235 13.02 12.01 -12.07
N ILE A 236 11.96 11.80 -11.28
CA ILE A 236 11.89 10.68 -10.35
C ILE A 236 12.04 9.35 -11.10
N ALA A 237 11.30 9.13 -12.19
CA ALA A 237 11.39 7.91 -12.98
C ALA A 237 12.82 7.66 -13.48
N ALA A 238 13.49 8.68 -14.03
CA ALA A 238 14.88 8.59 -14.47
C ALA A 238 15.83 8.20 -13.32
N THR A 239 15.66 8.82 -12.14
CA THR A 239 16.45 8.51 -10.94
C THR A 239 16.21 7.08 -10.46
N LEU A 240 14.95 6.61 -10.44
CA LEU A 240 14.63 5.23 -10.06
C LEU A 240 15.28 4.21 -11.00
N ILE A 241 15.29 4.46 -12.31
CA ILE A 241 15.97 3.63 -13.31
C ILE A 241 17.49 3.63 -13.06
N GLN A 242 18.09 4.81 -12.91
CA GLN A 242 19.52 4.97 -12.68
C GLN A 242 20.00 4.18 -11.47
N TYR A 243 19.25 4.22 -10.37
CA TYR A 243 19.59 3.49 -9.14
C TYR A 243 19.06 2.05 -9.11
N LYS A 244 18.48 1.55 -10.21
CA LYS A 244 17.96 0.19 -10.32
C LYS A 244 17.02 -0.15 -9.16
N VAL A 245 16.05 0.73 -8.91
CA VAL A 245 14.95 0.48 -7.96
C VAL A 245 14.03 -0.58 -8.58
N ASP A 246 13.47 -1.45 -7.75
CA ASP A 246 12.78 -2.66 -8.22
C ASP A 246 11.30 -2.42 -8.54
N GLY A 247 10.73 -1.30 -8.06
CA GLY A 247 9.35 -0.93 -8.34
C GLY A 247 8.97 0.44 -7.78
N VAL A 248 7.82 0.95 -8.19
CA VAL A 248 7.30 2.24 -7.71
C VAL A 248 5.82 2.11 -7.32
N ILE A 249 5.44 2.73 -6.18
CA ILE A 249 4.04 2.83 -5.75
C ILE A 249 3.51 4.22 -6.06
N ALA A 250 2.48 4.29 -6.87
CA ALA A 250 1.78 5.51 -7.25
C ALA A 250 0.28 5.37 -6.94
N THR A 251 -0.23 6.09 -5.89
CA THR A 251 0.38 7.17 -5.13
C THR A 251 0.07 7.11 -3.63
N ASN A 252 0.66 8.03 -2.86
CA ASN A 252 0.17 8.39 -1.53
C ASN A 252 -1.10 9.27 -1.64
N THR A 253 -1.53 9.88 -0.54
CA THR A 253 -2.67 10.81 -0.45
C THR A 253 -2.32 12.20 -1.01
N THR A 254 -3.35 12.96 -1.45
CA THR A 254 -3.19 14.32 -1.99
C THR A 254 -3.46 15.40 -0.95
N VAL A 255 -2.83 16.57 -1.11
CA VAL A 255 -3.17 17.78 -0.35
C VAL A 255 -4.20 18.66 -1.08
N ASP A 256 -4.54 18.32 -2.31
CA ASP A 256 -5.56 19.01 -3.10
C ASP A 256 -6.96 18.77 -2.51
N ARG A 257 -7.77 19.81 -2.45
CA ARG A 257 -9.11 19.82 -1.87
C ARG A 257 -10.21 20.13 -2.87
N GLY A 258 -9.86 20.47 -4.13
CA GLY A 258 -10.83 20.89 -5.14
C GLY A 258 -12.00 19.94 -5.28
N ALA A 259 -11.76 18.63 -5.29
CA ALA A 259 -12.78 17.61 -5.45
C ALA A 259 -13.69 17.38 -4.23
N VAL A 260 -13.40 18.03 -3.09
CA VAL A 260 -14.20 17.91 -1.85
C VAL A 260 -14.59 19.29 -1.29
N ALA A 261 -14.45 20.35 -2.07
CA ALA A 261 -14.82 21.70 -1.68
C ALA A 261 -16.30 21.75 -1.24
N GLY A 262 -16.57 22.37 -0.09
CA GLY A 262 -17.91 22.47 0.48
C GLY A 262 -18.39 21.26 1.28
N HIS A 263 -17.67 20.13 1.29
CA HIS A 263 -17.98 19.02 2.19
C HIS A 263 -17.54 19.33 3.63
N ALA A 264 -18.21 18.72 4.59
CA ALA A 264 -17.78 18.75 5.98
C ALA A 264 -16.33 18.24 6.09
N HIS A 265 -15.52 18.90 6.90
CA HIS A 265 -14.09 18.60 7.08
C HIS A 265 -13.19 18.81 5.85
N ALA A 266 -13.68 19.41 4.74
CA ALA A 266 -12.86 19.63 3.54
C ALA A 266 -11.59 20.47 3.82
N GLU A 267 -11.68 21.41 4.77
CA GLU A 267 -10.58 22.32 5.15
C GLU A 267 -9.55 21.70 6.11
N GLU A 268 -9.79 20.46 6.57
CA GLU A 268 -8.87 19.81 7.50
C GLU A 268 -7.50 19.55 6.84
N VAL A 269 -6.45 19.85 7.59
CA VAL A 269 -5.06 19.59 7.18
C VAL A 269 -4.81 18.09 7.13
N GLY A 270 -4.06 17.63 6.14
CA GLY A 270 -3.68 16.22 6.00
C GLY A 270 -3.75 15.72 4.55
N GLY A 271 -3.70 14.41 4.39
CA GLY A 271 -3.80 13.77 3.08
C GLY A 271 -5.22 13.30 2.79
N LEU A 272 -5.78 13.70 1.64
CA LEU A 272 -7.06 13.25 1.13
C LEU A 272 -6.90 11.95 0.35
N SER A 273 -7.74 10.97 0.64
CA SER A 273 -7.80 9.65 0.00
C SER A 273 -9.25 9.27 -0.36
N GLY A 274 -9.43 8.16 -1.05
CA GLY A 274 -10.74 7.69 -1.51
C GLY A 274 -11.07 8.16 -2.92
N ARG A 275 -12.35 8.13 -3.29
CA ARG A 275 -12.84 8.41 -4.65
C ARG A 275 -12.24 9.68 -5.29
N PRO A 276 -12.12 10.82 -4.56
CA PRO A 276 -11.58 12.06 -5.14
C PRO A 276 -10.13 11.96 -5.65
N LEU A 277 -9.35 10.99 -5.15
CA LEU A 277 -7.96 10.81 -5.55
C LEU A 277 -7.82 10.02 -6.87
N LYS A 278 -8.89 9.38 -7.37
CA LYS A 278 -8.86 8.43 -8.48
C LYS A 278 -8.17 8.99 -9.72
N GLU A 279 -8.69 10.09 -10.26
CA GLU A 279 -8.21 10.66 -11.51
C GLU A 279 -6.75 11.14 -11.41
N LYS A 280 -6.40 11.83 -10.33
CA LYS A 280 -5.06 12.32 -10.09
C LYS A 280 -4.05 11.16 -10.00
N ALA A 281 -4.35 10.12 -9.23
CA ALA A 281 -3.47 8.95 -9.10
C ALA A 281 -3.32 8.21 -10.44
N THR A 282 -4.40 8.07 -11.21
CA THR A 282 -4.36 7.44 -12.54
C THR A 282 -3.52 8.26 -13.53
N ALA A 283 -3.61 9.59 -13.49
CA ALA A 283 -2.78 10.45 -14.33
C ALA A 283 -1.28 10.30 -14.01
N VAL A 284 -0.92 10.21 -12.73
CA VAL A 284 0.48 9.94 -12.31
C VAL A 284 0.95 8.59 -12.83
N ILE A 285 0.13 7.54 -12.74
CA ILE A 285 0.47 6.20 -13.26
C ILE A 285 0.75 6.25 -14.77
N ARG A 286 -0.09 6.93 -15.56
CA ARG A 286 0.11 7.07 -17.01
C ARG A 286 1.43 7.79 -17.35
N ILE A 287 1.77 8.84 -16.61
CA ILE A 287 3.03 9.57 -16.81
C ILE A 287 4.22 8.67 -16.44
N LEU A 288 4.16 7.98 -15.31
CA LEU A 288 5.19 7.04 -14.89
C LEU A 288 5.37 5.89 -15.88
N ALA A 289 4.28 5.25 -16.31
CA ALA A 289 4.33 4.13 -17.25
C ALA A 289 5.07 4.53 -18.54
N LYS A 290 4.77 5.72 -19.04
CA LYS A 290 5.48 6.26 -20.22
C LYS A 290 6.95 6.56 -19.93
N ALA A 291 7.27 7.12 -18.75
CA ALA A 291 8.64 7.50 -18.41
C ALA A 291 9.53 6.29 -18.07
N LEU A 292 8.94 5.25 -17.48
CA LEU A 292 9.64 4.01 -17.10
C LEU A 292 9.82 3.06 -18.30
N ASP A 293 8.97 3.15 -19.30
CA ASP A 293 9.02 2.32 -20.53
C ASP A 293 9.26 0.82 -20.23
N GLY A 294 8.51 0.27 -19.27
CA GLY A 294 8.64 -1.14 -18.86
C GLY A 294 9.84 -1.49 -17.99
N SER A 295 10.71 -0.52 -17.63
CA SER A 295 11.94 -0.78 -16.85
C SER A 295 11.68 -1.31 -15.44
N MET A 296 10.50 -1.04 -14.87
CA MET A 296 10.08 -1.56 -13.56
C MET A 296 8.56 -1.58 -13.41
N PRO A 297 7.99 -2.45 -12.56
CA PRO A 297 6.56 -2.49 -12.30
C PRO A 297 6.08 -1.29 -11.48
N ILE A 298 4.82 -0.89 -11.74
CA ILE A 298 4.10 0.12 -10.99
C ILE A 298 3.02 -0.55 -10.15
N ILE A 299 2.96 -0.22 -8.85
CA ILE A 299 1.85 -0.57 -7.97
C ILE A 299 0.90 0.62 -7.91
N GLY A 300 -0.28 0.50 -8.49
CA GLY A 300 -1.27 1.57 -8.59
C GLY A 300 -2.09 1.69 -7.30
N VAL A 301 -2.13 2.89 -6.69
CA VAL A 301 -2.88 3.17 -5.46
C VAL A 301 -3.61 4.50 -5.56
N GLY A 302 -4.81 4.57 -5.01
CA GLY A 302 -5.56 5.82 -4.86
C GLY A 302 -6.87 5.82 -5.65
N GLY A 303 -7.98 5.96 -4.92
CA GLY A 303 -9.31 6.09 -5.47
C GLY A 303 -9.93 4.81 -6.03
N ILE A 304 -9.40 3.64 -5.72
CA ILE A 304 -10.00 2.37 -6.12
C ILE A 304 -11.16 2.06 -5.17
N MET A 305 -12.39 2.16 -5.69
CA MET A 305 -13.64 1.95 -4.97
C MET A 305 -14.50 0.85 -5.61
N SER A 306 -14.04 0.28 -6.73
CA SER A 306 -14.73 -0.75 -7.53
C SER A 306 -13.76 -1.55 -8.40
N GLY A 307 -14.20 -2.67 -8.96
CA GLY A 307 -13.45 -3.44 -9.95
C GLY A 307 -13.03 -2.62 -11.18
N PRO A 308 -13.94 -1.85 -11.82
CA PRO A 308 -13.59 -0.95 -12.92
C PRO A 308 -12.50 0.08 -12.58
N ASP A 309 -12.49 0.62 -11.34
CA ASP A 309 -11.42 1.56 -10.93
C ASP A 309 -10.05 0.87 -10.90
N ALA A 310 -9.99 -0.38 -10.46
CA ALA A 310 -8.77 -1.18 -10.49
C ALA A 310 -8.33 -1.49 -11.92
N ALA A 311 -9.26 -1.88 -12.79
CA ALA A 311 -8.99 -2.14 -14.20
C ALA A 311 -8.44 -0.89 -14.90
N GLU A 312 -8.94 0.29 -14.57
CA GLU A 312 -8.41 1.56 -15.10
C GLU A 312 -6.96 1.81 -14.67
N LYS A 313 -6.57 1.45 -13.44
CA LYS A 313 -5.16 1.56 -13.01
C LYS A 313 -4.26 0.63 -13.80
N ILE A 314 -4.71 -0.62 -14.05
CA ILE A 314 -3.97 -1.58 -14.88
C ILE A 314 -3.85 -1.05 -16.32
N ALA A 315 -4.94 -0.57 -16.91
CA ALA A 315 -4.93 0.03 -18.25
C ALA A 315 -4.05 1.28 -18.34
N ALA A 316 -3.86 2.01 -17.24
CA ALA A 316 -2.95 3.16 -17.14
C ALA A 316 -1.47 2.75 -17.06
N GLY A 317 -1.15 1.46 -16.90
CA GLY A 317 0.20 0.92 -16.86
C GLY A 317 0.63 0.35 -15.50
N ALA A 318 -0.28 0.24 -14.52
CA ALA A 318 0.04 -0.45 -13.27
C ALA A 318 0.13 -1.97 -13.50
N THR A 319 1.06 -2.63 -12.83
CA THR A 319 1.21 -4.10 -12.80
C THR A 319 0.38 -4.70 -11.68
N LEU A 320 0.36 -4.05 -10.52
CA LEU A 320 -0.35 -4.42 -9.30
C LEU A 320 -1.18 -3.24 -8.82
N VAL A 321 -2.18 -3.50 -7.97
CA VAL A 321 -2.99 -2.45 -7.34
C VAL A 321 -3.04 -2.63 -5.83
N GLN A 322 -3.19 -1.53 -5.09
CA GLN A 322 -3.44 -1.57 -3.64
C GLN A 322 -4.69 -0.77 -3.29
N ILE A 323 -5.45 -1.25 -2.31
CA ILE A 323 -6.61 -0.55 -1.76
C ILE A 323 -6.39 -0.16 -0.29
N TYR A 324 -7.03 0.91 0.14
CA TYR A 324 -7.08 1.38 1.52
C TYR A 324 -8.48 1.92 1.85
N THR A 325 -8.81 3.13 1.39
CA THR A 325 -10.10 3.77 1.65
C THR A 325 -11.27 2.98 1.05
N GLY A 326 -11.06 2.34 -0.11
CA GLY A 326 -12.03 1.44 -0.71
C GLY A 326 -12.42 0.29 0.22
N LEU A 327 -11.46 -0.33 0.90
CA LEU A 327 -11.73 -1.38 1.89
C LEU A 327 -12.59 -0.85 3.05
N ILE A 328 -12.34 0.38 3.52
CA ILE A 328 -13.10 0.99 4.62
C ILE A 328 -14.56 1.28 4.22
N TYR A 329 -14.80 1.68 2.98
CA TYR A 329 -16.16 2.02 2.51
C TYR A 329 -16.94 0.82 1.96
N LYS A 330 -16.26 -0.13 1.30
CA LYS A 330 -16.89 -1.26 0.59
C LYS A 330 -16.76 -2.59 1.32
N GLY A 331 -15.78 -2.69 2.24
CA GLY A 331 -15.49 -3.93 2.94
C GLY A 331 -14.59 -4.89 2.16
N PRO A 332 -14.35 -6.08 2.74
CA PRO A 332 -13.49 -7.09 2.14
C PRO A 332 -13.99 -7.60 0.78
N GLU A 333 -15.29 -7.53 0.52
CA GLU A 333 -15.92 -7.94 -0.74
C GLU A 333 -15.35 -7.20 -1.96
N LEU A 334 -14.82 -5.99 -1.75
CA LEU A 334 -14.14 -5.24 -2.81
C LEU A 334 -12.94 -6.01 -3.39
N VAL A 335 -12.27 -6.85 -2.59
CA VAL A 335 -11.14 -7.66 -3.09
C VAL A 335 -11.62 -8.67 -4.13
N ALA A 336 -12.74 -9.35 -3.85
CA ALA A 336 -13.32 -10.30 -4.80
C ALA A 336 -13.85 -9.59 -6.07
N GLU A 337 -14.50 -8.43 -5.91
CA GLU A 337 -14.98 -7.62 -7.04
C GLU A 337 -13.83 -7.18 -7.96
N ILE A 338 -12.71 -6.73 -7.37
CA ILE A 338 -11.52 -6.35 -8.15
C ILE A 338 -10.91 -7.58 -8.84
N ALA A 339 -10.84 -8.72 -8.14
CA ALA A 339 -10.30 -9.94 -8.73
C ALA A 339 -11.09 -10.40 -9.95
N GLU A 340 -12.42 -10.33 -9.87
CA GLU A 340 -13.32 -10.65 -10.98
C GLU A 340 -13.10 -9.69 -12.17
N ALA A 341 -12.99 -8.38 -11.90
CA ALA A 341 -12.77 -7.36 -12.92
C ALA A 341 -11.40 -7.48 -13.61
N LEU A 342 -10.40 -8.02 -12.90
CA LEU A 342 -9.03 -8.22 -13.43
C LEU A 342 -8.78 -9.64 -13.93
N ALA A 343 -9.77 -10.53 -13.87
CA ALA A 343 -9.64 -11.87 -14.41
C ALA A 343 -9.41 -11.80 -15.94
N PRO A 344 -8.56 -12.67 -16.52
CA PRO A 344 -8.44 -12.80 -17.95
C PRO A 344 -9.81 -13.06 -18.57
N ALA A 345 -10.13 -12.40 -19.68
CA ALA A 345 -11.37 -12.69 -20.42
C ALA A 345 -11.43 -14.20 -20.70
N GLN A 346 -12.49 -14.87 -20.25
CA GLN A 346 -12.70 -16.28 -20.56
C GLN A 346 -12.73 -16.42 -22.08
N GLN A 347 -11.81 -17.19 -22.64
CA GLN A 347 -11.93 -17.57 -24.04
C GLN A 347 -13.25 -18.32 -24.22
N PRO A 348 -14.08 -17.96 -25.20
CA PRO A 348 -15.27 -18.75 -25.50
C PRO A 348 -14.86 -20.21 -25.76
N PRO A 349 -15.63 -21.18 -25.29
CA PRO A 349 -15.33 -22.58 -25.55
C PRO A 349 -15.10 -22.78 -27.08
N PRO A 350 -14.13 -23.59 -27.45
CA PRO A 350 -13.89 -23.87 -28.89
C PRO A 350 -15.20 -24.30 -29.53
N ALA A 351 -15.56 -23.64 -30.62
CA ALA A 351 -16.75 -24.01 -31.38
C ALA A 351 -16.70 -25.51 -31.66
N THR A 352 -17.66 -26.26 -31.15
CA THR A 352 -17.79 -27.66 -31.45
C THR A 352 -17.96 -27.77 -32.97
N SER A 353 -16.93 -28.26 -33.68
CA SER A 353 -17.03 -28.57 -35.07
C SER A 353 -18.07 -29.67 -35.20
N ASN A 354 -19.27 -29.33 -35.68
CA ASN A 354 -20.21 -30.29 -36.16
C ASN A 354 -19.56 -30.96 -37.39
N ILE A 355 -19.03 -32.16 -37.23
CA ILE A 355 -18.68 -33.04 -38.34
C ILE A 355 -19.99 -33.60 -38.85
N PRO A 356 -20.41 -33.28 -40.07
CA PRO A 356 -21.56 -33.95 -40.66
C PRO A 356 -21.18 -35.41 -40.94
N SER A 357 -22.03 -36.33 -40.49
CA SER A 357 -21.98 -37.76 -40.78
C SER A 357 -22.23 -38.08 -42.25
#